data_8e3de75aee8293dd818c9a866ae0df23
#
_entry.id   8e3de75aee8293dd818c9a866ae0df23
#
_cell.length_a   1.000
_cell.length_b   1.000
_cell.length_c   1.000
_cell.angle_alpha   90.00
_cell.angle_beta   90.00
_cell.angle_gamma   90.00
#
_symmetry.space_group_name_H-M   'P 1'
#
loop_
_entity.id
_entity.type
_entity.pdbx_description
1 polymer ?
#
loop_
_entity_poly.entity_id
_entity_poly.type
_entity_poly.pdbx_seq_one_letter_code
_entity_poly.pdbx_strand_id
1 'polypeptide(L)'
;MTIIVLFFAQAREYAGMSSAVLELPEPSRVSDALAALGHAHPSLERLWPHLAVALDGQLVSPDTLIHAGAELALLPPVSGG
;
A
#
# COMPACT_ATOMS: atom_id res chain seq x y z
N MET A 1 -5.75 -4.62 13.76
CA MET A 1 -5.23 -5.76 12.98
C MET A 1 -3.89 -5.43 12.36
N THR A 2 -3.05 -6.42 12.21
CA THR A 2 -1.72 -6.25 11.63
C THR A 2 -1.71 -6.73 10.20
N ILE A 3 -1.14 -5.93 9.30
CA ILE A 3 -0.93 -6.33 7.92
C ILE A 3 0.52 -6.06 7.52
N ILE A 4 0.95 -6.69 6.43
CA ILE A 4 2.27 -6.47 5.86
C ILE A 4 2.10 -5.66 4.59
N VAL A 5 2.90 -4.60 4.44
CA VAL A 5 2.89 -3.78 3.24
C VAL A 5 4.20 -4.01 2.49
N LEU A 6 4.09 -4.27 1.19
CA LEU A 6 5.25 -4.43 0.33
C LEU A 6 5.36 -3.21 -0.58
N PHE A 7 6.55 -2.64 -0.64
CA PHE A 7 6.83 -1.46 -1.46
C PHE A 7 7.68 -1.87 -2.66
N PHE A 8 7.19 -1.59 -3.87
CA PHE A 8 7.92 -1.92 -5.09
C PHE A 8 8.32 -0.65 -5.84
N ALA A 9 9.40 -0.74 -6.61
CA ALA A 9 9.87 0.33 -7.50
C ALA A 9 9.96 1.67 -6.77
N GLN A 10 9.33 2.72 -7.28
CA GLN A 10 9.37 4.04 -6.67
C GLN A 10 8.75 4.08 -5.26
N ALA A 11 7.80 3.21 -4.97
CA ALA A 11 7.22 3.15 -3.63
C ALA A 11 8.31 2.76 -2.62
N ARG A 12 9.17 1.83 -2.98
CA ARG A 12 10.29 1.43 -2.14
C ARG A 12 11.27 2.58 -1.94
N GLU A 13 11.54 3.34 -3.00
CA GLU A 13 12.45 4.49 -2.91
C GLU A 13 11.87 5.57 -1.98
N TYR A 14 10.59 5.87 -2.12
CA TYR A 14 9.96 6.93 -1.32
C TYR A 14 9.75 6.52 0.14
N ALA A 15 9.48 5.25 0.38
CA ALA A 15 9.31 4.75 1.75
C ALA A 15 10.65 4.51 2.45
N GLY A 16 11.71 4.27 1.66
CA GLY A 16 13.02 3.96 2.19
C GLY A 16 13.12 2.54 2.72
N MET A 17 12.20 1.66 2.35
CA MET A 17 12.17 0.27 2.81
C MET A 17 11.38 -0.58 1.82
N SER A 18 11.64 -1.89 1.81
CA SER A 18 10.94 -2.81 0.91
C SER A 18 9.66 -3.37 1.51
N SER A 19 9.53 -3.35 2.82
CA SER A 19 8.33 -3.82 3.50
C SER A 19 8.17 -3.13 4.84
N ALA A 20 6.95 -3.14 5.35
CA ALA A 20 6.64 -2.59 6.66
C ALA A 20 5.45 -3.32 7.26
N VAL A 21 5.36 -3.30 8.57
CA VAL A 21 4.19 -3.80 9.29
C VAL A 21 3.31 -2.60 9.59
N LEU A 22 2.03 -2.74 9.33
CA LEU A 22 1.07 -1.66 9.55
C LEU A 22 -0.05 -2.14 10.46
N GLU A 23 -0.33 -1.36 11.50
CA GLU A 23 -1.47 -1.62 12.38
C GLU A 23 -2.65 -0.78 11.93
N LEU A 24 -3.80 -1.42 11.77
CA LEU A 24 -5.04 -0.76 11.35
C LEU A 24 -6.20 -1.19 12.25
N PRO A 25 -7.17 -0.31 12.47
CA PRO A 25 -8.39 -0.73 13.15
C PRO A 25 -9.19 -1.71 12.30
N GLU A 26 -10.02 -2.51 12.90
CA GLU A 26 -10.97 -3.38 12.20
C GLU A 26 -12.37 -2.78 12.32
N PRO A 27 -13.12 -2.69 11.21
CA PRO A 27 -12.71 -3.01 9.84
C PRO A 27 -11.92 -1.86 9.20
N SER A 28 -11.09 -2.19 8.21
CA SER A 28 -10.39 -1.20 7.39
C SER A 28 -10.43 -1.60 5.92
N ARG A 29 -10.37 -0.60 5.05
CA ARG A 29 -10.31 -0.80 3.61
C ARG A 29 -8.92 -0.45 3.12
N VAL A 30 -8.62 -0.81 1.89
CA VAL A 30 -7.35 -0.46 1.26
C VAL A 30 -7.11 1.06 1.34
N SER A 31 -8.16 1.86 1.11
CA SER A 31 -8.04 3.32 1.21
C SER A 31 -7.57 3.78 2.60
N ASP A 32 -7.99 3.09 3.65
CA ASP A 32 -7.54 3.42 5.01
C ASP A 32 -6.05 3.12 5.18
N ALA A 33 -5.58 2.03 4.62
CA ALA A 33 -4.16 1.68 4.65
C ALA A 33 -3.33 2.71 3.88
N LEU A 34 -3.80 3.13 2.70
CA LEU A 34 -3.11 4.14 1.91
C LEU A 34 -3.05 5.48 2.66
N ALA A 35 -4.13 5.85 3.33
CA ALA A 35 -4.14 7.08 4.13
C ALA A 35 -3.12 7.02 5.26
N ALA A 36 -3.05 5.89 5.95
CA ALA A 36 -2.08 5.70 7.03
C ALA A 36 -0.65 5.74 6.50
N LEU A 37 -0.39 5.11 5.36
CA LEU A 37 0.93 5.12 4.73
C LEU A 37 1.34 6.51 4.26
N GLY A 38 0.41 7.25 3.66
CA GLY A 38 0.68 8.62 3.24
C GLY A 38 0.96 9.54 4.41
N HIS A 39 0.34 9.28 5.55
CA HIS A 39 0.58 10.06 6.76
C HIS A 39 1.99 9.78 7.31
N ALA A 40 2.40 8.52 7.31
CA ALA A 40 3.73 8.13 7.79
C ALA A 40 4.84 8.47 6.78
N HIS A 41 4.54 8.41 5.50
CA HIS A 41 5.50 8.66 4.42
C HIS A 41 4.85 9.57 3.37
N PRO A 42 4.83 10.89 3.61
CA PRO A 42 4.11 11.82 2.71
C PRO A 42 4.55 11.76 1.26
N SER A 43 5.80 11.41 0.99
CA SER A 43 6.28 11.30 -0.40
C SER A 43 5.53 10.25 -1.20
N LEU A 44 4.97 9.23 -0.55
CA LEU A 44 4.22 8.19 -1.23
C LEU A 44 2.96 8.73 -1.89
N GLU A 45 2.40 9.82 -1.38
CA GLU A 45 1.17 10.38 -1.93
C GLU A 45 1.31 10.78 -3.39
N ARG A 46 2.52 11.07 -3.84
CA ARG A 46 2.79 11.40 -5.24
C ARG A 46 2.44 10.24 -6.17
N LEU A 47 2.44 9.02 -5.65
CA LEU A 47 2.17 7.82 -6.44
C LEU A 47 0.70 7.46 -6.50
N TRP A 48 -0.11 7.97 -5.56
CA TRP A 48 -1.52 7.56 -5.43
C TRP A 48 -2.32 7.66 -6.73
N PRO A 49 -2.20 8.73 -7.54
CA PRO A 49 -3.00 8.84 -8.76
C PRO A 49 -2.80 7.72 -9.78
N HIS A 50 -1.64 7.09 -9.74
CA HIS A 50 -1.29 6.05 -10.71
C HIS A 50 -0.92 4.73 -10.06
N LEU A 51 -1.25 4.57 -8.79
CA LEU A 51 -0.88 3.39 -8.03
C LEU A 51 -1.85 2.25 -8.26
N ALA A 52 -1.33 1.06 -8.55
CA ALA A 52 -2.10 -0.17 -8.48
C ALA A 52 -1.80 -0.83 -7.14
N VAL A 53 -2.79 -1.49 -6.57
CA VAL A 53 -2.66 -2.15 -5.28
C VAL A 53 -3.09 -3.60 -5.41
N ALA A 54 -2.30 -4.50 -4.85
CA ALA A 54 -2.65 -5.92 -4.81
C ALA A 54 -2.80 -6.36 -3.35
N LEU A 55 -3.84 -7.12 -3.08
CA LEU A 55 -4.10 -7.69 -1.77
C LEU A 55 -3.98 -9.20 -1.90
N ASP A 56 -3.02 -9.78 -1.18
CA ASP A 56 -2.72 -11.22 -1.25
C ASP A 56 -2.54 -11.69 -2.69
N GLY A 57 -1.83 -10.90 -3.48
CA GLY A 57 -1.49 -11.26 -4.86
C GLY A 57 -2.53 -10.92 -5.91
N GLN A 58 -3.66 -10.33 -5.54
CA GLN A 58 -4.72 -9.96 -6.49
C GLN A 58 -4.92 -8.45 -6.53
N LEU A 59 -5.02 -7.90 -7.73
CA LEU A 59 -5.33 -6.48 -7.89
C LEU A 59 -6.71 -6.20 -7.33
N VAL A 60 -6.81 -5.13 -6.56
CA VAL A 60 -8.05 -4.75 -5.88
C VAL A 60 -8.28 -3.24 -5.99
N SER A 61 -9.51 -2.83 -5.71
CA SER A 61 -9.85 -1.42 -5.64
C SER A 61 -9.59 -0.88 -4.22
N PRO A 62 -9.51 0.45 -4.06
CA PRO A 62 -9.34 1.04 -2.73
C PRO A 62 -10.49 0.74 -1.77
N ASP A 63 -11.66 0.36 -2.29
CA ASP A 63 -12.82 0.04 -1.44
C ASP A 63 -12.78 -1.36 -0.84
N THR A 64 -11.82 -2.17 -1.22
CA THR A 64 -11.73 -3.55 -0.78
C THR A 64 -11.41 -3.62 0.71
N LEU A 65 -12.15 -4.46 1.43
CA LEU A 65 -11.90 -4.69 2.85
C LEU A 65 -10.64 -5.52 3.02
N ILE A 66 -9.88 -5.18 4.06
CA ILE A 66 -8.64 -5.89 4.39
C ILE A 66 -8.91 -6.82 5.56
N HIS A 67 -8.35 -8.04 5.50
CA HIS A 67 -8.40 -8.97 6.62
C HIS A 67 -7.07 -8.95 7.39
N ALA A 68 -7.12 -9.40 8.64
CA ALA A 68 -5.91 -9.49 9.46
C ALA A 68 -4.89 -10.41 8.82
N GLY A 69 -3.62 -10.04 8.86
CA GLY A 69 -2.55 -10.83 8.27
C GLY A 69 -2.39 -10.67 6.77
N ALA A 70 -3.18 -9.80 6.14
CA ALA A 70 -3.10 -9.59 4.70
C ALA A 70 -1.75 -9.00 4.28
N GLU A 71 -1.39 -9.23 3.01
CA GLU A 71 -0.21 -8.66 2.40
C GLU A 71 -0.66 -7.67 1.34
N LEU A 72 -0.35 -6.40 1.54
CA LEU A 72 -0.75 -5.32 0.65
C LEU A 72 0.47 -4.85 -0.13
N ALA A 73 0.43 -4.98 -1.46
CA ALA A 73 1.52 -4.58 -2.33
C ALA A 73 1.20 -3.26 -3.03
N LEU A 74 2.12 -2.32 -2.97
CA LEU A 74 2.01 -1.05 -3.68
C LEU A 74 2.80 -1.15 -4.97
N LEU A 75 2.10 -1.03 -6.09
CA LEU A 75 2.64 -1.27 -7.43
C LEU A 75 2.55 0.01 -8.26
N PRO A 76 3.56 0.91 -8.18
CA PRO A 76 3.57 2.11 -9.02
C PRO A 76 3.71 1.73 -10.48
N PRO A 77 3.31 2.61 -11.40
CA PRO A 77 3.49 2.35 -12.82
C PRO A 77 4.97 2.22 -13.14
N VAL A 78 5.30 1.30 -14.04
CA VAL A 78 6.66 1.16 -14.51
C VAL A 78 6.89 2.28 -15.50
N SER A 79 7.91 3.10 -15.29
CA SER A 79 8.24 4.13 -16.24
C SER A 79 8.66 3.41 -17.51
N GLY A 80 7.93 3.67 -18.57
CA GLY A 80 7.97 2.94 -19.79
C GLY A 80 9.29 2.89 -20.47
N GLY A 81 9.88 2.28 -20.13
CA GLY A 81 10.99 2.14 -20.75
C GLY A 81 11.42 1.84 -21.89
#